data_f0ac6c1c3681e629dc9746c491ff47b3
#
_entry.id   f0ac6c1c3681e629dc9746c491ff47b3
#
_cell.length_a   1.000
_cell.length_b   1.000
_cell.length_c   1.000
_cell.angle_alpha   90.00
_cell.angle_beta   90.00
_cell.angle_gamma   90.00
#
_symmetry.space_group_name_H-M   'P 1'
#
loop_
_entity.id
_entity.type
_entity.pdbx_description
1 polymer ?
#
loop_
_entity_poly.entity_id
_entity_poly.type
_entity_poly.pdbx_seq_one_letter_code
_entity_poly.pdbx_strand_id
1 'polypeptide(L)'
;MNTLTIVGRLATDVRLDTPTGKPSATFRVAVDRAGAEGADFIPVKCFGAGAENHAKYLTKGRQVAITGRLSQSQWTDESGNRRERLECVGVRVEYLSAGRSNGDDSPADDGTGEETF
;
A
#
# COMPACT_ATOMS: atom_id res chain seq x y z
N MET A 1 -19.84 8.04 3.11
CA MET A 1 -18.47 8.35 2.69
C MET A 1 -17.51 7.35 3.32
N ASN A 2 -16.58 6.87 2.55
CA ASN A 2 -15.63 5.85 3.04
C ASN A 2 -14.24 6.23 2.55
N THR A 3 -13.46 6.84 3.41
CA THR A 3 -12.13 7.32 3.08
C THR A 3 -11.16 6.88 4.15
N LEU A 4 -10.04 6.33 3.72
CA LEU A 4 -8.96 5.91 4.60
C LEU A 4 -7.68 6.52 4.09
N THR A 5 -6.96 7.19 4.98
CA THR A 5 -5.65 7.77 4.65
C THR A 5 -4.64 7.25 5.65
N ILE A 6 -3.57 6.67 5.16
CA ILE A 6 -2.52 6.13 6.02
C ILE A 6 -1.16 6.56 5.52
N VAL A 7 -0.24 6.71 6.45
CA VAL A 7 1.17 6.98 6.15
C VAL A 7 1.98 5.95 6.92
N GLY A 8 2.87 5.27 6.22
CA GLY A 8 3.68 4.25 6.86
C GLY A 8 4.75 3.75 5.93
N ARG A 9 5.30 2.59 6.26
CA ARG A 9 6.36 1.98 5.47
C ARG A 9 5.90 0.62 4.99
N LEU A 10 6.31 0.26 3.80
CA LEU A 10 5.99 -1.08 3.29
C LEU A 10 6.61 -2.13 4.19
N ALA A 11 5.76 -3.02 4.68
CA ALA A 11 6.21 -4.14 5.49
C ALA A 11 6.56 -5.35 4.64
N THR A 12 6.12 -5.36 3.38
CA THR A 12 6.40 -6.42 2.43
C THR A 12 6.74 -5.79 1.09
N ASP A 13 7.34 -6.58 0.22
CA ASP A 13 7.48 -6.17 -1.17
C ASP A 13 6.11 -6.21 -1.83
N VAL A 14 6.00 -5.54 -2.96
CA VAL A 14 4.74 -5.49 -3.70
C VAL A 14 4.57 -6.77 -4.50
N ARG A 15 3.41 -7.38 -4.36
CA ARG A 15 3.05 -8.54 -5.14
C ARG A 15 2.14 -8.11 -6.27
N LEU A 16 2.53 -8.41 -7.50
CA LEU A 16 1.77 -8.03 -8.68
C LEU A 16 1.05 -9.26 -9.23
N ASP A 17 -0.25 -9.14 -9.39
CA ASP A 17 -1.09 -10.20 -9.95
C ASP A 17 -1.94 -9.64 -11.07
N THR A 18 -2.30 -10.50 -12.01
CA THR A 18 -3.23 -10.13 -13.08
C THR A 18 -4.28 -11.20 -13.22
N PRO A 19 -5.14 -11.37 -12.21
CA PRO A 19 -6.07 -12.50 -12.20
C PRO A 19 -7.09 -12.50 -13.33
N THR A 20 -7.48 -11.34 -13.81
CA THR A 20 -8.48 -11.26 -14.89
C THR A 20 -7.99 -10.35 -15.99
N GLY A 21 -6.69 -10.33 -16.21
CA GLY A 21 -6.12 -9.46 -17.24
C GLY A 21 -5.87 -8.04 -16.78
N LYS A 22 -6.34 -7.67 -15.60
CA LYS A 22 -6.09 -6.37 -15.04
C LYS A 22 -5.07 -6.50 -13.92
N PRO A 23 -4.03 -5.66 -13.92
CA PRO A 23 -3.01 -5.77 -12.87
C PRO A 23 -3.56 -5.32 -11.53
N SER A 24 -3.10 -5.98 -10.48
CA SER A 24 -3.36 -5.56 -9.11
C SER A 24 -2.10 -5.71 -8.31
N ALA A 25 -1.83 -4.74 -7.45
CA ALA A 25 -0.66 -4.75 -6.58
C ALA A 25 -1.15 -4.89 -5.14
N THR A 26 -0.53 -5.81 -4.42
CA THR A 26 -0.89 -6.08 -3.03
C THR A 26 0.34 -5.98 -2.17
N PHE A 27 0.22 -5.29 -1.06
CA PHE A 27 1.31 -5.16 -0.12
C PHE A 27 0.75 -4.79 1.24
N ARG A 28 1.60 -4.79 2.26
CA ARG A 28 1.21 -4.38 3.60
C ARG A 28 1.99 -3.15 4.01
N VAL A 29 1.31 -2.25 4.69
CA VAL A 29 1.93 -1.03 5.18
C VAL A 29 1.90 -1.06 6.70
N ALA A 30 3.06 -0.84 7.30
CA ALA A 30 3.19 -0.76 8.75
C ALA A 30 2.94 0.67 9.16
N VAL A 31 1.92 0.87 9.97
CA VAL A 31 1.54 2.18 10.47
C VAL A 31 1.78 2.20 11.97
N ASP A 32 2.59 3.14 12.42
CA ASP A 32 2.91 3.23 13.84
C ASP A 32 1.67 3.50 14.66
N ARG A 33 1.57 2.85 15.80
CA ARG A 33 0.47 3.07 16.71
C ARG A 33 0.72 4.33 17.51
N ALA A 34 -0.28 5.20 17.54
CA ALA A 34 -0.17 6.42 18.32
C ALA A 34 -0.23 6.08 19.80
N GLY A 35 0.79 6.49 20.55
CA GLY A 35 0.80 6.32 21.99
C GLY A 35 1.07 4.90 22.47
N ALA A 36 1.52 4.02 21.59
CA ALA A 36 1.80 2.64 21.96
C ALA A 36 2.92 2.12 21.10
N GLU A 37 3.57 1.07 21.59
CA GLU A 37 4.62 0.42 20.81
C GLU A 37 3.99 -0.45 19.73
N GLY A 38 4.77 -0.70 18.70
CA GLY A 38 4.36 -1.58 17.63
C GLY A 38 3.69 -0.85 16.50
N ALA A 39 3.21 -1.60 15.57
CA ALA A 39 2.61 -1.06 14.37
C ALA A 39 1.41 -1.91 13.98
N ASP A 40 0.48 -1.29 13.30
CA ASP A 40 -0.61 -2.00 12.67
C ASP A 40 -0.20 -2.27 11.22
N PHE A 41 -0.46 -3.49 10.77
CA PHE A 41 -0.12 -3.90 9.41
C PHE A 41 -1.39 -3.88 8.58
N ILE A 42 -1.44 -2.92 7.67
CA ILE A 42 -2.65 -2.68 6.89
C ILE A 42 -2.48 -3.28 5.50
N PRO A 43 -3.33 -4.25 5.12
CA PRO A 43 -3.27 -4.77 3.75
C PRO A 43 -3.77 -3.71 2.78
N VAL A 44 -3.04 -3.53 1.70
CA VAL A 44 -3.39 -2.54 0.67
C VAL A 44 -3.45 -3.25 -0.66
N LYS A 45 -4.47 -2.93 -1.44
CA LYS A 45 -4.63 -3.46 -2.78
C LYS A 45 -4.90 -2.30 -3.72
N CYS A 46 -4.14 -2.24 -4.81
CA CYS A 46 -4.30 -1.22 -5.83
C CYS A 46 -4.55 -1.90 -7.16
N PHE A 47 -5.41 -1.29 -7.97
CA PHE A 47 -5.79 -1.85 -9.25
C PHE A 47 -5.38 -0.93 -10.38
N GLY A 48 -5.26 -1.49 -11.57
CA GLY A 48 -5.08 -0.70 -12.78
C GLY A 48 -3.63 -0.44 -13.12
N ALA A 49 -3.41 0.54 -13.97
CA ALA A 49 -2.09 0.82 -14.51
C ALA A 49 -1.08 1.20 -13.42
N GLY A 50 -1.56 1.84 -12.37
CA GLY A 50 -0.68 2.21 -11.26
C GLY A 50 -0.09 1.02 -10.56
N ALA A 51 -0.76 -0.13 -10.60
CA ALA A 51 -0.28 -1.32 -9.90
C ALA A 51 1.10 -1.74 -10.39
N GLU A 52 1.33 -1.67 -11.69
CA GLU A 52 2.63 -2.05 -12.24
C GLU A 52 3.73 -1.11 -11.79
N ASN A 53 3.42 0.18 -11.72
CA ASN A 53 4.39 1.14 -11.22
C ASN A 53 4.74 0.89 -9.76
N HIS A 54 3.73 0.55 -8.96
CA HIS A 54 3.99 0.25 -7.55
C HIS A 54 4.90 -0.96 -7.41
N ALA A 55 4.65 -1.99 -8.21
CA ALA A 55 5.50 -3.18 -8.17
C ALA A 55 6.92 -2.88 -8.59
N LYS A 56 7.08 -1.93 -9.50
CA LYS A 56 8.38 -1.59 -10.05
C LYS A 56 9.20 -0.71 -9.11
N TYR A 57 8.55 0.22 -8.43
CA TYR A 57 9.26 1.26 -7.67
C TYR A 57 9.18 1.13 -6.17
N LEU A 58 8.20 0.40 -5.65
CA LEU A 58 8.04 0.26 -4.21
C LEU A 58 8.71 -1.02 -3.73
N THR A 59 9.50 -0.88 -2.69
CA THR A 59 10.14 -2.02 -2.06
C THR A 59 9.91 -1.94 -0.56
N LYS A 60 10.15 -3.06 0.10
CA LYS A 60 10.00 -3.14 1.55
C LYS A 60 10.80 -2.02 2.22
N GLY A 61 10.18 -1.36 3.18
CA GLY A 61 10.79 -0.28 3.92
C GLY A 61 10.54 1.11 3.38
N ARG A 62 10.01 1.20 2.16
CA ARG A 62 9.73 2.50 1.55
C ARG A 62 8.56 3.18 2.24
N GLN A 63 8.67 4.47 2.46
CA GLN A 63 7.61 5.23 3.08
C GLN A 63 6.62 5.69 2.04
N VAL A 64 5.34 5.57 2.35
CA VAL A 64 4.26 5.92 1.43
C VAL A 64 3.12 6.58 2.19
N ALA A 65 2.35 7.37 1.47
CA ALA A 65 1.08 7.89 1.94
C ALA A 65 0.02 7.35 0.98
N ILE A 66 -1.02 6.76 1.53
CA ILE A 66 -2.04 6.10 0.72
C ILE A 66 -3.40 6.64 1.10
N THR A 67 -4.18 7.00 0.08
CA THR A 67 -5.56 7.39 0.26
C THR A 67 -6.41 6.41 -0.54
N GLY A 68 -7.42 5.87 0.11
CA GLY A 68 -8.31 4.93 -0.54
C GLY A 68 -9.57 4.76 0.26
N ARG A 69 -10.14 3.59 0.19
CA ARG A 69 -11.34 3.27 0.94
C ARG A 69 -11.11 1.98 1.72
N LEU A 70 -11.82 1.84 2.80
CA LEU A 70 -11.79 0.63 3.60
C LEU A 70 -12.78 -0.37 3.00
N SER A 71 -12.31 -1.56 2.73
CA SER A 71 -13.13 -2.59 2.10
C SER A 71 -13.01 -3.86 2.91
N GLN A 72 -14.09 -4.61 2.96
CA GLN A 72 -14.13 -5.88 3.66
C GLN A 72 -14.26 -7.00 2.63
N SER A 73 -13.35 -7.96 2.71
CA SER A 73 -13.41 -9.15 1.88
C SER A 73 -13.89 -10.31 2.75
N GLN A 74 -14.76 -11.12 2.20
CA GLN A 74 -15.27 -12.30 2.90
C GLN A 74 -15.09 -13.51 2.00
N TRP A 75 -14.67 -14.61 2.61
CA TRP A 75 -14.52 -15.85 1.86
C TRP A 75 -14.67 -17.03 2.83
N THR A 76 -14.82 -18.22 2.27
CA THR A 76 -14.86 -19.46 3.04
C THR A 76 -13.56 -20.19 2.82
N ASP A 77 -12.87 -20.54 3.91
CA ASP A 77 -11.59 -21.22 3.76
C ASP A 77 -11.80 -22.72 3.49
N GLU A 78 -10.70 -23.45 3.39
CA GLU A 78 -10.75 -24.86 3.05
C GLU A 78 -11.43 -25.69 4.12
N SER A 79 -11.41 -25.21 5.36
CA SER A 79 -12.04 -25.90 6.46
C SER A 79 -13.53 -25.60 6.58
N GLY A 80 -14.06 -24.76 5.70
CA GLY A 80 -15.45 -24.38 5.74
C GLY A 80 -15.75 -23.22 6.66
N ASN A 81 -14.74 -22.61 7.25
CA ASN A 81 -14.93 -21.47 8.13
C ASN A 81 -15.06 -20.20 7.33
N ARG A 82 -15.97 -19.34 7.79
CA ARG A 82 -16.13 -18.03 7.18
C ARG A 82 -15.02 -17.12 7.66
N ARG A 83 -14.35 -16.49 6.69
CA ARG A 83 -13.26 -15.57 6.98
C ARG A 83 -13.57 -14.21 6.44
N GLU A 84 -13.01 -13.19 7.07
CA GLU A 84 -13.16 -11.84 6.58
C GLU A 84 -11.90 -11.05 6.90
N ARG A 85 -11.66 -10.04 6.10
CA ARG A 85 -10.48 -9.21 6.26
C ARG A 85 -10.80 -7.80 5.80
N LEU A 86 -10.34 -6.83 6.57
CA LEU A 86 -10.40 -5.43 6.16
C LEU A 86 -9.13 -5.09 5.42
N GLU A 87 -9.29 -4.32 4.36
CA GLU A 87 -8.13 -3.90 3.58
C GLU A 87 -8.40 -2.52 2.99
N CYS A 88 -7.34 -1.83 2.66
CA CYS A 88 -7.41 -0.54 2.01
C CYS A 88 -7.33 -0.76 0.50
N VAL A 89 -8.36 -0.32 -0.20
CA VAL A 89 -8.30 -0.30 -1.66
C VAL A 89 -7.77 1.07 -2.02
N GLY A 90 -6.49 1.11 -2.42
CA GLY A 90 -5.80 2.37 -2.64
C GLY A 90 -6.23 3.01 -3.94
N VAL A 91 -6.58 4.28 -3.84
CA VAL A 91 -6.91 5.09 -4.98
C VAL A 91 -5.72 5.94 -5.37
N ARG A 92 -4.94 6.36 -4.37
CA ARG A 92 -3.83 7.25 -4.58
C ARG A 92 -2.68 6.84 -3.68
N VAL A 93 -1.51 6.65 -4.25
CA VAL A 93 -0.31 6.28 -3.51
C VAL A 93 0.75 7.33 -3.79
N GLU A 94 1.25 7.96 -2.74
CA GLU A 94 2.33 8.92 -2.86
C GLU A 94 3.60 8.29 -2.30
N TYR A 95 4.65 8.31 -3.10
CA TYR A 95 5.93 7.75 -2.69
C TYR A 95 6.67 8.84 -1.92
N LEU A 96 6.89 8.59 -0.64
CA LEU A 96 7.60 9.54 0.21
C LEU A 96 9.07 9.19 0.21
N SER A 97 9.87 10.00 0.88
CA SER A 97 11.30 9.76 0.88
C SER A 97 11.60 8.40 1.50
N ALA A 98 12.72 7.82 1.09
CA ALA A 98 13.09 6.48 1.55
C ALA A 98 13.74 6.49 2.92
N GLY A 99 13.34 7.37 3.71
CA GLY A 99 13.91 7.43 5.00
C GLY A 99 15.11 8.28 4.99
N ARG A 100 15.92 8.30 5.37
CA ARG A 100 16.95 9.04 5.43
C ARG A 100 17.65 9.38 4.37
N SER A 101 17.80 9.71 3.85
CA SER A 101 18.31 9.75 2.95
C SER A 101 19.18 10.32 2.55
N ASN A 102 19.64 10.30 2.44
CA ASN A 102 20.50 10.86 2.07
C ASN A 102 20.31 11.50 0.94
N GLY A 103 19.99 11.90 0.70
CA GLY A 103 19.76 12.49 -0.13
C GLY A 103 19.51 12.47 -1.27
N ASP A 104 19.56 12.12 -1.45
CA ASP A 104 19.35 12.14 -2.41
C ASP A 104 18.36 12.22 -3.09
N ASP A 105 18.19 12.16 -3.04
CA ASP A 105 17.46 12.21 -3.41
C ASP A 105 16.67 12.72 -4.08
N SER A 106 16.69 12.77 -4.20
CA SER A 106 16.13 13.17 -4.61
C SER A 106 15.26 13.67 -5.20
N PRO A 107 15.25 13.88 -5.49
CA PRO A 107 14.48 14.38 -5.92
C PRO A 107 13.52 14.44 -6.49
N ALA A 108 13.79 14.05 -6.45
CA ALA A 108 13.04 14.00 -6.71
C ALA A 108 12.10 14.00 -6.85
N ASP A 109 12.51 13.66 -6.53
CA ASP A 109 11.75 13.60 -6.41
C ASP A 109 10.84 13.97 -6.46
N ASP A 110 11.10 14.01 -6.51
CA ASP A 110 10.38 14.28 -6.33
C ASP A 110 9.40 14.49 -6.70
N GLY A 111 9.42 14.40 -6.81
CA GLY A 111 8.69 14.39 -6.90
C GLY A 111 7.85 14.22 -7.36
N THR A 112 8.10 13.84 -7.41
CA THR A 112 7.43 13.54 -7.51
C THR A 112 6.50 13.27 -7.77
N GLY A 113 6.40 13.05 -7.71
CA GLY A 113 5.76 12.56 -7.70
C GLY A 113 4.73 12.57 -7.88
N GLU A 114 4.69 12.78 -7.75
CA GLU A 114 3.82 12.75 -7.77
C GLU A 114 2.94 12.56 -8.33
N GLU A 115 2.82 12.32 -8.36
CA GLU A 115 2.15 11.97 -8.72
C GLU A 115 1.42 11.40 -8.99
N THR A 116 1.37 11.11 -8.85
CA THR A 116 0.75 10.38 -9.04
C THR A 116 -0.25 10.16 -9.33
N PHE A 117 -0.85 9.96 -9.69
CA PHE A 117 -1.61 9.51 -9.83
C PHE A 117 -2.20 9.46 -10.53
#